data_f1f7fce6893e4240664c186fa35d9298
#
_entry.id   f1f7fce6893e4240664c186fa35d9298
#
_cell.length_a   1.000
_cell.length_b   1.000
_cell.length_c   1.000
_cell.angle_alpha   90.00
_cell.angle_beta   90.00
_cell.angle_gamma   90.00
#
_symmetry.space_group_name_H-M   'P 1'
#
loop_
_entity.id
_entity.type
_entity.pdbx_description
1 polymer ?
#
loop_
_entity_poly.entity_id
_entity_poly.type
_entity_poly.pdbx_seq_one_letter_code
_entity_poly.pdbx_strand_id
1 'polypeptide(L)'
;MKAVVAALAANLGIALAKFAAFLITGSASMLAESVHSVADTGNEVLLRIGRGRSRRARTAEHPFGFGRERYFYAFVVAVMLFTVGAVFSIYDGIHKILSPSELTSPIVAYVVLGLSFVLEGFSLRTAIREANLVRRPGHGWRQFVHLTKTPELPVVLLEDSAALIGLVFAFLGVLLSELTGHDEWDGVGSVGVGLLLACAAFIVGYETKSLLIGESASEETTAQIVAALEGGPEKFRLIHLRTSHIGPDNLLVAGKIGVPAELTAADLTAGIDAAEKRVRAAVPIAETIYLEPDIYRPGQEDPLDPSVAVVERSTRRPRFRSSRRS
;
A
#
# COMPACT_ATOMS: atom_id res chain seq x y z
N MET A 1 -17.12 5.69 14.64
CA MET A 1 -17.56 6.90 13.91
C MET A 1 -17.06 8.20 14.54
N LYS A 2 -17.25 8.45 15.85
CA LYS A 2 -16.84 9.73 16.49
C LYS A 2 -15.34 10.01 16.41
N ALA A 3 -14.47 9.02 16.64
CA ALA A 3 -13.01 9.18 16.54
C ALA A 3 -12.54 9.54 15.11
N VAL A 4 -13.19 8.97 14.11
CA VAL A 4 -12.94 9.23 12.68
C VAL A 4 -13.27 10.67 12.30
N VAL A 5 -14.46 11.14 12.73
CA VAL A 5 -14.88 12.51 12.47
C VAL A 5 -13.96 13.50 13.21
N ALA A 6 -13.51 13.13 14.43
CA ALA A 6 -12.58 13.96 15.19
C ALA A 6 -11.21 14.08 14.50
N ALA A 7 -10.67 12.98 13.93
CA ALA A 7 -9.41 13.00 13.18
C ALA A 7 -9.53 13.86 11.92
N LEU A 8 -10.59 13.67 11.12
CA LEU A 8 -10.84 14.51 9.95
C LEU A 8 -11.01 15.99 10.29
N ALA A 9 -11.70 16.30 11.39
CA ALA A 9 -11.87 17.68 11.85
C ALA A 9 -10.53 18.29 12.32
N ALA A 10 -9.66 17.48 12.95
CA ALA A 10 -8.32 17.92 13.35
C ALA A 10 -7.45 18.22 12.12
N ASN A 11 -7.40 17.31 11.12
CA ASN A 11 -6.64 17.50 9.89
C ASN A 11 -7.13 18.70 9.09
N LEU A 12 -8.45 18.90 8.99
CA LEU A 12 -9.03 20.10 8.37
C LEU A 12 -8.67 21.36 9.15
N GLY A 13 -8.66 21.30 10.48
CA GLY A 13 -8.23 22.41 11.35
C GLY A 13 -6.77 22.80 11.11
N ILE A 14 -5.87 21.83 10.93
CA ILE A 14 -4.46 22.06 10.59
C ILE A 14 -4.36 22.73 9.21
N ALA A 15 -5.08 22.23 8.21
CA ALA A 15 -5.10 22.81 6.86
C ALA A 15 -5.56 24.28 6.88
N LEU A 16 -6.60 24.58 7.63
CA LEU A 16 -7.10 25.96 7.81
C LEU A 16 -6.09 26.84 8.53
N ALA A 17 -5.40 26.33 9.56
CA ALA A 17 -4.36 27.08 10.27
C ALA A 17 -3.17 27.39 9.37
N LYS A 18 -2.70 26.42 8.55
CA LYS A 18 -1.64 26.62 7.56
C LYS A 18 -2.06 27.64 6.50
N PHE A 19 -3.32 27.58 6.03
CA PHE A 19 -3.85 28.55 5.08
C PHE A 19 -3.96 29.96 5.66
N ALA A 20 -4.42 30.10 6.89
CA ALA A 20 -4.43 31.38 7.59
C ALA A 20 -3.00 31.95 7.77
N ALA A 21 -2.04 31.08 8.09
CA ALA A 21 -0.63 31.50 8.18
C ALA A 21 -0.10 31.97 6.81
N PHE A 22 -0.43 31.29 5.71
CA PHE A 22 -0.13 31.77 4.36
C PHE A 22 -0.68 33.18 4.11
N LEU A 23 -1.96 33.42 4.41
CA LEU A 23 -2.58 34.73 4.20
C LEU A 23 -1.91 35.86 5.01
N ILE A 24 -1.31 35.54 6.17
CA ILE A 24 -0.59 36.48 7.02
C ILE A 24 0.85 36.70 6.55
N THR A 25 1.53 35.61 6.12
CA THR A 25 2.97 35.63 5.85
C THR A 25 3.32 35.82 4.38
N GLY A 26 2.41 35.49 3.45
CA GLY A 26 2.67 35.42 2.00
C GLY A 26 3.65 34.30 1.60
N SER A 27 3.97 33.35 2.52
CA SER A 27 4.92 32.27 2.24
C SER A 27 4.37 31.22 1.28
N ALA A 28 5.10 30.98 0.16
CA ALA A 28 4.78 29.94 -0.80
C ALA A 28 4.83 28.55 -0.16
N SER A 29 5.83 28.31 0.71
CA SER A 29 5.95 27.04 1.45
C SER A 29 4.73 26.81 2.36
N MET A 30 4.19 27.87 2.98
CA MET A 30 2.96 27.74 3.79
C MET A 30 1.72 27.43 2.95
N LEU A 31 1.63 28.01 1.76
CA LEU A 31 0.55 27.69 0.82
C LEU A 31 0.65 26.25 0.35
N ALA A 32 1.84 25.80 -0.06
CA ALA A 32 2.10 24.42 -0.49
C ALA A 32 1.73 23.42 0.63
N GLU A 33 2.13 23.69 1.86
CA GLU A 33 1.79 22.88 3.03
C GLU A 33 0.29 22.89 3.36
N SER A 34 -0.40 24.01 3.15
CA SER A 34 -1.85 24.08 3.32
C SER A 34 -2.59 23.22 2.30
N VAL A 35 -2.23 23.33 1.04
CA VAL A 35 -2.82 22.53 -0.07
C VAL A 35 -2.55 21.04 0.16
N HIS A 36 -1.33 20.68 0.59
CA HIS A 36 -0.99 19.32 0.97
C HIS A 36 -1.91 18.80 2.08
N SER A 37 -2.08 19.53 3.18
CA SER A 37 -2.95 19.11 4.29
C SER A 37 -4.44 18.98 3.91
N VAL A 38 -4.93 19.78 2.95
CA VAL A 38 -6.28 19.60 2.36
C VAL A 38 -6.33 18.30 1.54
N ALA A 39 -5.30 18.04 0.73
CA ALA A 39 -5.20 16.82 -0.05
C ALA A 39 -5.17 15.58 0.85
N ASP A 40 -4.40 15.59 1.95
CA ASP A 40 -4.31 14.49 2.93
C ASP A 40 -5.67 14.18 3.56
N THR A 41 -6.41 15.23 3.94
CA THR A 41 -7.79 15.04 4.43
C THR A 41 -8.68 14.37 3.38
N GLY A 42 -8.57 14.79 2.12
CA GLY A 42 -9.29 14.18 0.98
C GLY A 42 -8.87 12.73 0.75
N ASN A 43 -7.57 12.45 0.82
CA ASN A 43 -6.99 11.11 0.66
C ASN A 43 -7.49 10.15 1.73
N GLU A 44 -7.54 10.58 2.99
CA GLU A 44 -8.09 9.77 4.09
C GLU A 44 -9.57 9.42 3.86
N VAL A 45 -10.37 10.37 3.37
CA VAL A 45 -11.77 10.12 3.00
C VAL A 45 -11.86 9.10 1.86
N LEU A 46 -11.05 9.23 0.81
CA LEU A 46 -11.04 8.32 -0.33
C LEU A 46 -10.66 6.89 0.07
N LEU A 47 -9.62 6.70 0.88
CA LEU A 47 -9.23 5.38 1.40
C LEU A 47 -10.35 4.74 2.23
N ARG A 48 -11.07 5.54 3.02
CA ARG A 48 -12.23 5.05 3.79
C ARG A 48 -13.40 4.66 2.91
N ILE A 49 -13.69 5.43 1.87
CA ILE A 49 -14.72 5.10 0.87
C ILE A 49 -14.34 3.78 0.18
N GLY A 50 -13.10 3.62 -0.27
CA GLY A 50 -12.60 2.40 -0.89
C GLY A 50 -12.78 1.18 0.01
N ARG A 51 -12.40 1.31 1.29
CA ARG A 51 -12.58 0.25 2.29
C ARG A 51 -14.06 -0.07 2.55
N GLY A 52 -14.93 0.93 2.57
CA GLY A 52 -16.36 0.74 2.73
C GLY A 52 -16.98 0.03 1.52
N ARG A 53 -16.61 0.44 0.33
CA ARG A 53 -17.12 -0.14 -0.93
C ARG A 53 -16.62 -1.56 -1.16
N SER A 54 -15.39 -1.89 -0.78
CA SER A 54 -14.83 -3.23 -0.94
C SER A 54 -15.59 -4.33 -0.18
N ARG A 55 -16.35 -3.96 0.84
CA ARG A 55 -17.16 -4.88 1.66
C ARG A 55 -18.55 -5.15 1.12
N ARG A 56 -18.91 -4.58 -0.05
CA ARG A 56 -20.21 -4.85 -0.68
C ARG A 56 -20.32 -6.31 -1.06
N ALA A 57 -21.55 -6.84 -0.97
CA ALA A 57 -21.85 -8.20 -1.41
C ALA A 57 -21.59 -8.37 -2.92
N ARG A 58 -21.21 -9.56 -3.32
CA ARG A 58 -21.05 -9.94 -4.74
C ARG A 58 -22.36 -9.73 -5.49
N THR A 59 -22.26 -9.30 -6.75
CA THR A 59 -23.40 -9.12 -7.65
C THR A 59 -23.18 -9.93 -8.93
N ALA A 60 -24.21 -10.07 -9.75
CA ALA A 60 -24.08 -10.73 -11.06
C ALA A 60 -23.07 -10.02 -11.97
N GLU A 61 -22.96 -8.68 -11.89
CA GLU A 61 -21.98 -7.88 -12.64
C GLU A 61 -20.57 -7.99 -12.06
N HIS A 62 -20.45 -8.20 -10.74
CA HIS A 62 -19.18 -8.31 -10.03
C HIS A 62 -19.14 -9.63 -9.24
N PRO A 63 -18.99 -10.77 -9.91
CA PRO A 63 -19.09 -12.10 -9.29
C PRO A 63 -17.95 -12.39 -8.31
N PHE A 64 -16.80 -11.72 -8.46
CA PHE A 64 -15.68 -11.82 -7.50
C PHE A 64 -15.73 -10.76 -6.39
N GLY A 65 -16.80 -9.94 -6.34
CA GLY A 65 -16.98 -8.88 -5.35
C GLY A 65 -16.22 -7.59 -5.69
N PHE A 66 -16.13 -6.72 -4.69
CA PHE A 66 -15.62 -5.36 -4.85
C PHE A 66 -14.25 -5.14 -4.17
N GLY A 67 -13.52 -6.20 -3.85
CA GLY A 67 -12.24 -6.12 -3.12
C GLY A 67 -11.21 -5.17 -3.75
N ARG A 68 -11.20 -5.06 -5.09
CA ARG A 68 -10.31 -4.17 -5.86
C ARG A 68 -10.62 -2.67 -5.70
N GLU A 69 -11.79 -2.30 -5.18
CA GLU A 69 -12.11 -0.90 -4.88
C GLU A 69 -11.05 -0.26 -3.94
N ARG A 70 -10.48 -1.01 -2.99
CA ARG A 70 -9.41 -0.51 -2.12
C ARG A 70 -8.16 -0.12 -2.92
N TYR A 71 -7.79 -0.92 -3.91
CA TYR A 71 -6.66 -0.64 -4.80
C TYR A 71 -6.92 0.55 -5.71
N PHE A 72 -8.16 0.64 -6.25
CA PHE A 72 -8.58 1.76 -7.09
C PHE A 72 -8.52 3.09 -6.32
N TYR A 73 -9.10 3.15 -5.13
CA TYR A 73 -9.08 4.38 -4.33
C TYR A 73 -7.67 4.76 -3.88
N ALA A 74 -6.81 3.80 -3.54
CA ALA A 74 -5.41 4.07 -3.25
C ALA A 74 -4.65 4.62 -4.48
N PHE A 75 -4.97 4.14 -5.67
CA PHE A 75 -4.43 4.72 -6.92
C PHE A 75 -4.93 6.14 -7.16
N VAL A 76 -6.21 6.42 -6.92
CA VAL A 76 -6.77 7.78 -7.00
C VAL A 76 -6.06 8.73 -6.02
N VAL A 77 -5.76 8.26 -4.80
CA VAL A 77 -4.96 9.02 -3.82
C VAL A 77 -3.57 9.35 -4.39
N ALA A 78 -2.88 8.41 -5.03
CA ALA A 78 -1.59 8.68 -5.67
C ALA A 78 -1.70 9.76 -6.75
N VAL A 79 -2.77 9.74 -7.56
CA VAL A 79 -3.02 10.76 -8.59
C VAL A 79 -3.29 12.13 -7.95
N MET A 80 -4.07 12.18 -6.86
CA MET A 80 -4.34 13.42 -6.13
C MET A 80 -3.08 13.98 -5.49
N LEU A 81 -2.28 13.14 -4.85
CA LEU A 81 -1.01 13.53 -4.24
C LEU A 81 -0.05 14.12 -5.29
N PHE A 82 -0.03 13.54 -6.49
CA PHE A 82 0.76 14.07 -7.60
C PHE A 82 0.20 15.40 -8.13
N THR A 83 -1.09 15.47 -8.46
CA THR A 83 -1.68 16.63 -9.15
C THR A 83 -1.90 17.80 -8.22
N VAL A 84 -2.54 17.58 -7.07
CA VAL A 84 -2.88 18.64 -6.10
C VAL A 84 -1.68 18.95 -5.21
N GLY A 85 -0.92 17.93 -4.76
CA GLY A 85 0.23 18.12 -3.91
C GLY A 85 1.48 18.57 -4.69
N ALA A 86 2.03 17.67 -5.52
CA ALA A 86 3.34 17.89 -6.13
C ALA A 86 3.33 18.98 -7.20
N VAL A 87 2.43 18.88 -8.19
CA VAL A 87 2.40 19.84 -9.31
C VAL A 87 2.09 21.25 -8.83
N PHE A 88 1.13 21.38 -7.90
CA PHE A 88 0.80 22.68 -7.31
C PHE A 88 1.99 23.28 -6.56
N SER A 89 2.65 22.52 -5.67
CA SER A 89 3.78 23.03 -4.87
C SER A 89 4.97 23.40 -5.73
N ILE A 90 5.26 22.63 -6.81
CA ILE A 90 6.32 22.96 -7.76
C ILE A 90 5.97 24.24 -8.52
N TYR A 91 4.74 24.36 -9.02
CA TYR A 91 4.30 25.56 -9.75
C TYR A 91 4.39 26.81 -8.88
N ASP A 92 3.84 26.77 -7.68
CA ASP A 92 3.83 27.88 -6.74
C ASP A 92 5.27 28.27 -6.33
N GLY A 93 6.13 27.29 -6.02
CA GLY A 93 7.52 27.51 -5.70
C GLY A 93 8.32 28.16 -6.85
N ILE A 94 8.13 27.68 -8.10
CA ILE A 94 8.77 28.29 -9.27
C ILE A 94 8.28 29.73 -9.47
N HIS A 95 6.98 29.96 -9.31
CA HIS A 95 6.40 31.30 -9.42
C HIS A 95 7.02 32.26 -8.38
N LYS A 96 7.17 31.81 -7.15
CA LYS A 96 7.81 32.59 -6.07
C LYS A 96 9.29 32.86 -6.32
N ILE A 97 10.04 31.92 -6.92
CA ILE A 97 11.43 32.13 -7.32
C ILE A 97 11.54 33.20 -8.44
N LEU A 98 10.64 33.15 -9.43
CA LEU A 98 10.66 34.07 -10.57
C LEU A 98 10.10 35.45 -10.24
N SER A 99 9.22 35.56 -9.26
CA SER A 99 8.56 36.78 -8.82
C SER A 99 8.52 36.82 -7.29
N PRO A 100 9.67 37.06 -6.63
CA PRO A 100 9.75 37.07 -5.18
C PRO A 100 8.81 38.11 -4.57
N SER A 101 8.16 37.74 -3.49
CA SER A 101 7.35 38.64 -2.68
C SER A 101 7.82 38.56 -1.22
N GLU A 102 7.91 39.69 -0.57
CA GLU A 102 8.41 39.78 0.81
C GLU A 102 7.60 38.88 1.76
N LEU A 103 8.32 38.16 2.60
CA LEU A 103 7.76 37.40 3.70
C LEU A 103 7.39 38.35 4.85
N THR A 104 6.10 38.42 5.16
CA THR A 104 5.62 39.15 6.33
C THR A 104 5.46 38.22 7.52
N SER A 105 5.86 38.68 8.71
CA SER A 105 5.65 37.95 9.97
C SER A 105 6.16 36.49 10.00
N PRO A 106 7.47 36.21 9.82
CA PRO A 106 8.03 34.85 9.80
C PRO A 106 7.71 34.03 11.06
N ILE A 107 7.54 34.71 12.20
CA ILE A 107 7.17 34.07 13.48
C ILE A 107 5.86 33.27 13.35
N VAL A 108 4.87 33.76 12.60
CA VAL A 108 3.60 33.04 12.38
C VAL A 108 3.86 31.74 11.61
N ALA A 109 4.71 31.80 10.58
CA ALA A 109 5.11 30.58 9.84
C ALA A 109 5.79 29.58 10.77
N TYR A 110 6.75 29.98 11.58
CA TYR A 110 7.45 29.08 12.51
C TYR A 110 6.54 28.42 13.53
N VAL A 111 5.60 29.17 14.11
CA VAL A 111 4.64 28.64 15.08
C VAL A 111 3.73 27.59 14.44
N VAL A 112 3.20 27.88 13.25
CA VAL A 112 2.31 26.94 12.55
C VAL A 112 3.05 25.72 12.04
N LEU A 113 4.25 25.89 11.46
CA LEU A 113 5.09 24.77 11.03
C LEU A 113 5.50 23.89 12.23
N GLY A 114 5.88 24.50 13.36
CA GLY A 114 6.24 23.78 14.58
C GLY A 114 5.06 22.96 15.14
N LEU A 115 3.87 23.56 15.20
CA LEU A 115 2.66 22.85 15.62
C LEU A 115 2.31 21.71 14.68
N SER A 116 2.37 21.97 13.36
CA SER A 116 2.14 20.96 12.34
C SER A 116 3.13 19.80 12.46
N PHE A 117 4.41 20.08 12.69
CA PHE A 117 5.45 19.05 12.87
C PHE A 117 5.14 18.13 14.06
N VAL A 118 4.64 18.68 15.16
CA VAL A 118 4.25 17.87 16.32
C VAL A 118 3.06 16.97 15.98
N LEU A 119 2.04 17.51 15.31
CA LEU A 119 0.81 16.79 14.99
C LEU A 119 1.07 15.69 13.93
N GLU A 120 1.80 16.01 12.85
CA GLU A 120 2.21 15.05 11.84
C GLU A 120 3.15 13.97 12.42
N GLY A 121 4.03 14.36 13.35
CA GLY A 121 4.88 13.40 14.09
C GLY A 121 4.06 12.40 14.91
N PHE A 122 2.95 12.82 15.50
CA PHE A 122 2.01 11.92 16.17
C PHE A 122 1.30 10.99 15.20
N SER A 123 0.87 11.48 14.03
CA SER A 123 0.26 10.69 12.97
C SER A 123 1.22 9.61 12.49
N LEU A 124 2.42 9.99 12.07
CA LEU A 124 3.46 9.05 11.61
C LEU A 124 3.80 8.01 12.68
N ARG A 125 3.94 8.42 13.95
CA ARG A 125 4.20 7.47 15.04
C ARG A 125 3.09 6.43 15.14
N THR A 126 1.83 6.83 14.98
CA THR A 126 0.68 5.93 15.02
C THR A 126 0.70 4.99 13.83
N ALA A 127 0.93 5.52 12.61
CA ALA A 127 1.06 4.74 11.40
C ALA A 127 2.20 3.70 11.48
N ILE A 128 3.38 4.09 11.99
CA ILE A 128 4.51 3.18 12.25
C ILE A 128 4.11 2.08 13.24
N ARG A 129 3.37 2.42 14.30
CA ARG A 129 2.94 1.45 15.31
C ARG A 129 1.97 0.44 14.70
N GLU A 130 0.99 0.88 13.94
CA GLU A 130 0.04 0.00 13.24
C GLU A 130 0.73 -0.87 12.20
N ALA A 131 1.63 -0.30 11.40
CA ALA A 131 2.42 -1.05 10.43
C ALA A 131 3.30 -2.13 11.08
N ASN A 132 3.89 -1.85 12.24
CA ASN A 132 4.69 -2.84 12.96
C ASN A 132 3.87 -4.02 13.51
N LEU A 133 2.56 -3.87 13.71
CA LEU A 133 1.68 -4.98 14.12
C LEU A 133 1.47 -6.00 13.00
N VAL A 134 1.53 -5.56 11.74
CA VAL A 134 1.29 -6.41 10.56
C VAL A 134 2.56 -6.73 9.79
N ARG A 135 3.64 -5.97 10.01
CA ARG A 135 4.93 -6.20 9.37
C ARG A 135 5.59 -7.46 9.91
N ARG A 136 5.99 -8.35 9.02
CA ARG A 136 6.68 -9.59 9.39
C ARG A 136 8.05 -9.30 10.05
N PRO A 137 8.44 -10.04 11.09
CA PRO A 137 9.77 -9.95 11.67
C PRO A 137 10.87 -10.15 10.60
N GLY A 138 11.89 -9.27 10.61
CA GLY A 138 13.00 -9.33 9.65
C GLY A 138 12.77 -8.62 8.31
N HIS A 139 11.55 -8.18 7.99
CA HIS A 139 11.30 -7.38 6.78
C HIS A 139 11.60 -5.90 7.03
N GLY A 140 12.39 -5.28 6.12
CA GLY A 140 12.61 -3.84 6.09
C GLY A 140 11.37 -3.06 5.63
N TRP A 141 11.37 -1.73 5.81
CA TRP A 141 10.26 -0.86 5.38
C TRP A 141 9.99 -0.92 3.88
N ARG A 142 11.04 -0.98 3.06
CA ARG A 142 10.89 -1.13 1.61
C ARG A 142 10.17 -2.44 1.24
N GLN A 143 10.52 -3.54 1.89
CA GLN A 143 9.84 -4.82 1.69
C GLN A 143 8.39 -4.79 2.20
N PHE A 144 8.15 -4.09 3.30
CA PHE A 144 6.79 -3.90 3.81
C PHE A 144 5.90 -3.20 2.80
N VAL A 145 6.34 -2.06 2.25
CA VAL A 145 5.59 -1.31 1.23
C VAL A 145 5.28 -2.18 0.01
N HIS A 146 6.28 -2.92 -0.48
CA HIS A 146 6.13 -3.75 -1.69
C HIS A 146 5.30 -5.03 -1.48
N LEU A 147 5.42 -5.67 -0.31
CA LEU A 147 4.76 -6.98 -0.06
C LEU A 147 3.35 -6.86 0.55
N THR A 148 3.01 -5.70 1.10
CA THR A 148 1.72 -5.51 1.75
C THR A 148 0.59 -5.42 0.73
N LYS A 149 -0.42 -6.29 0.88
CA LYS A 149 -1.61 -6.28 0.01
C LYS A 149 -2.74 -5.36 0.52
N THR A 150 -2.51 -4.70 1.64
CA THR A 150 -3.40 -3.68 2.23
C THR A 150 -2.83 -2.30 1.91
N PRO A 151 -3.30 -1.60 0.87
CA PRO A 151 -2.62 -0.41 0.34
C PRO A 151 -2.67 0.79 1.29
N GLU A 152 -3.64 0.86 2.19
CA GLU A 152 -3.85 2.01 3.06
C GLU A 152 -2.66 2.28 4.00
N LEU A 153 -2.04 1.23 4.56
CA LEU A 153 -0.93 1.40 5.50
C LEU A 153 0.34 1.96 4.85
N PRO A 154 0.83 1.41 3.69
CA PRO A 154 1.94 2.02 2.97
C PRO A 154 1.65 3.45 2.50
N VAL A 155 0.42 3.74 2.04
CA VAL A 155 0.03 5.09 1.61
C VAL A 155 0.19 6.09 2.75
N VAL A 156 -0.46 5.84 3.90
CA VAL A 156 -0.39 6.73 5.07
C VAL A 156 1.05 6.89 5.57
N LEU A 157 1.84 5.81 5.62
CA LEU A 157 3.25 5.90 6.03
C LEU A 157 4.09 6.77 5.11
N LEU A 158 3.92 6.65 3.79
CA LEU A 158 4.65 7.46 2.81
C LEU A 158 4.19 8.91 2.84
N GLU A 159 2.88 9.14 2.96
CA GLU A 159 2.27 10.46 3.05
C GLU A 159 2.72 11.22 4.30
N ASP A 160 2.59 10.63 5.50
CA ASP A 160 3.02 11.23 6.77
C ASP A 160 4.55 11.47 6.80
N SER A 161 5.34 10.55 6.21
CA SER A 161 6.80 10.72 6.11
C SER A 161 7.15 11.89 5.18
N ALA A 162 6.44 12.01 4.04
CA ALA A 162 6.62 13.11 3.11
C ALA A 162 6.18 14.44 3.74
N ALA A 163 5.07 14.46 4.49
CA ALA A 163 4.61 15.63 5.22
C ALA A 163 5.67 16.15 6.22
N LEU A 164 6.25 15.29 7.05
CA LEU A 164 7.28 15.70 8.02
C LEU A 164 8.56 16.22 7.34
N ILE A 165 9.02 15.57 6.26
CA ILE A 165 10.19 16.06 5.51
C ILE A 165 9.85 17.37 4.79
N GLY A 166 8.63 17.49 4.25
CA GLY A 166 8.11 18.70 3.62
C GLY A 166 8.09 19.88 4.58
N LEU A 167 7.63 19.68 5.83
CA LEU A 167 7.69 20.70 6.89
C LEU A 167 9.12 21.18 7.18
N VAL A 168 10.11 20.29 7.10
CA VAL A 168 11.53 20.68 7.23
C VAL A 168 11.95 21.56 6.05
N PHE A 169 11.56 21.22 4.81
CA PHE A 169 11.87 22.06 3.65
C PHE A 169 11.18 23.42 3.73
N ALA A 170 9.92 23.47 4.13
CA ALA A 170 9.20 24.71 4.35
C ALA A 170 9.85 25.57 5.44
N PHE A 171 10.23 24.95 6.57
CA PHE A 171 10.93 25.64 7.65
C PHE A 171 12.28 26.22 7.19
N LEU A 172 13.08 25.42 6.48
CA LEU A 172 14.39 25.86 5.95
C LEU A 172 14.21 26.96 4.89
N GLY A 173 13.19 26.89 4.05
CA GLY A 173 12.87 27.91 3.06
C GLY A 173 12.61 29.26 3.72
N VAL A 174 11.71 29.30 4.70
CA VAL A 174 11.39 30.52 5.48
C VAL A 174 12.60 31.02 6.25
N LEU A 175 13.37 30.14 6.91
CA LEU A 175 14.56 30.50 7.68
C LEU A 175 15.66 31.11 6.79
N LEU A 176 15.94 30.51 5.65
CA LEU A 176 16.96 31.01 4.72
C LEU A 176 16.51 32.33 4.09
N SER A 177 15.23 32.50 3.77
CA SER A 177 14.69 33.77 3.30
C SER A 177 14.92 34.89 4.33
N GLU A 178 14.60 34.65 5.61
CA GLU A 178 14.83 35.63 6.68
C GLU A 178 16.32 35.94 6.90
N LEU A 179 17.18 34.93 6.94
CA LEU A 179 18.61 35.11 7.23
C LEU A 179 19.39 35.78 6.07
N THR A 180 18.99 35.51 4.82
CA THR A 180 19.71 36.01 3.64
C THR A 180 19.06 37.26 3.07
N GLY A 181 17.84 37.59 3.40
CA GLY A 181 17.06 38.66 2.78
C GLY A 181 16.66 38.36 1.33
N HIS A 182 16.72 37.08 0.92
CA HIS A 182 16.35 36.60 -0.41
C HIS A 182 15.11 35.71 -0.33
N ASP A 183 13.97 36.25 -0.75
CA ASP A 183 12.66 35.56 -0.64
C ASP A 183 12.52 34.36 -1.59
N GLU A 184 13.43 34.18 -2.54
CA GLU A 184 13.52 33.03 -3.43
C GLU A 184 13.69 31.72 -2.67
N TRP A 185 14.30 31.73 -1.48
CA TRP A 185 14.51 30.54 -0.67
C TRP A 185 13.21 29.89 -0.20
N ASP A 186 12.17 30.69 0.08
CA ASP A 186 10.85 30.16 0.39
C ASP A 186 10.25 29.41 -0.82
N GLY A 187 10.44 29.94 -2.03
CA GLY A 187 10.07 29.24 -3.27
C GLY A 187 10.86 27.93 -3.47
N VAL A 188 12.16 27.91 -3.15
CA VAL A 188 13.00 26.70 -3.20
C VAL A 188 12.47 25.65 -2.21
N GLY A 189 12.06 26.06 -1.01
CA GLY A 189 11.41 25.20 -0.03
C GLY A 189 10.13 24.54 -0.58
N SER A 190 9.26 25.33 -1.22
CA SER A 190 8.03 24.85 -1.85
C SER A 190 8.30 23.85 -3.00
N VAL A 191 9.30 24.12 -3.87
CA VAL A 191 9.74 23.18 -4.91
C VAL A 191 10.24 21.87 -4.28
N GLY A 192 10.99 21.95 -3.19
CA GLY A 192 11.49 20.80 -2.43
C GLY A 192 10.33 19.92 -1.90
N VAL A 193 9.30 20.54 -1.31
CA VAL A 193 8.06 19.87 -0.90
C VAL A 193 7.41 19.17 -2.08
N GLY A 194 7.22 19.87 -3.20
CA GLY A 194 6.59 19.32 -4.39
C GLY A 194 7.34 18.14 -5.00
N LEU A 195 8.68 18.19 -5.08
CA LEU A 195 9.48 17.06 -5.56
C LEU A 195 9.36 15.84 -4.65
N LEU A 196 9.35 16.05 -3.33
CA LEU A 196 9.16 14.99 -2.37
C LEU A 196 7.80 14.30 -2.53
N LEU A 197 6.74 15.10 -2.69
CA LEU A 197 5.38 14.61 -2.93
C LEU A 197 5.26 13.86 -4.27
N ALA A 198 5.96 14.32 -5.32
CA ALA A 198 6.03 13.61 -6.59
C ALA A 198 6.68 12.22 -6.43
N CYS A 199 7.75 12.11 -5.66
CA CYS A 199 8.39 10.84 -5.35
C CYS A 199 7.45 9.91 -4.57
N ALA A 200 6.77 10.40 -3.54
CA ALA A 200 5.82 9.62 -2.76
C ALA A 200 4.64 9.14 -3.63
N ALA A 201 4.05 10.04 -4.43
CA ALA A 201 2.97 9.71 -5.36
C ALA A 201 3.37 8.65 -6.39
N PHE A 202 4.59 8.74 -6.93
CA PHE A 202 5.12 7.75 -7.86
C PHE A 202 5.24 6.36 -7.22
N ILE A 203 5.77 6.28 -6.00
CA ILE A 203 5.91 5.02 -5.26
C ILE A 203 4.52 4.41 -5.01
N VAL A 204 3.59 5.20 -4.45
CA VAL A 204 2.22 4.75 -4.17
C VAL A 204 1.51 4.31 -5.46
N GLY A 205 1.61 5.10 -6.52
CA GLY A 205 1.00 4.80 -7.82
C GLY A 205 1.55 3.52 -8.45
N TYR A 206 2.85 3.29 -8.35
CA TYR A 206 3.50 2.09 -8.88
C TYR A 206 3.03 0.82 -8.15
N GLU A 207 3.02 0.84 -6.82
CA GLU A 207 2.59 -0.30 -5.99
C GLU A 207 1.09 -0.57 -6.17
N THR A 208 0.26 0.46 -6.14
CA THR A 208 -1.20 0.28 -6.28
C THR A 208 -1.60 -0.15 -7.69
N LYS A 209 -0.89 0.31 -8.74
CA LYS A 209 -1.09 -0.18 -10.10
C LYS A 209 -0.87 -1.69 -10.19
N SER A 210 0.20 -2.21 -9.58
CA SER A 210 0.51 -3.64 -9.59
C SER A 210 -0.62 -4.46 -8.94
N LEU A 211 -1.12 -3.99 -7.79
CA LEU A 211 -2.26 -4.59 -7.10
C LEU A 211 -3.57 -4.55 -7.93
N LEU A 212 -3.79 -3.46 -8.69
CA LEU A 212 -4.95 -3.33 -9.58
C LEU A 212 -4.93 -4.34 -10.73
N ILE A 213 -3.76 -4.55 -11.33
CA ILE A 213 -3.58 -5.56 -12.40
C ILE A 213 -3.83 -6.96 -11.84
N GLY A 214 -3.40 -7.20 -10.62
CA GLY A 214 -3.55 -8.46 -9.90
C GLY A 214 -2.19 -9.11 -9.62
N GLU A 215 -1.77 -9.06 -8.38
CA GLU A 215 -0.56 -9.71 -7.92
C GLU A 215 -0.83 -11.12 -7.43
N SER A 216 0.13 -12.00 -7.64
CA SER A 216 0.09 -13.37 -7.12
C SER A 216 0.24 -13.41 -5.60
N ALA A 217 -0.10 -14.54 -5.01
CA ALA A 217 0.22 -14.88 -3.62
C ALA A 217 1.75 -14.83 -3.38
N SER A 218 2.15 -14.55 -2.14
CA SER A 218 3.55 -14.63 -1.75
C SER A 218 4.09 -16.06 -1.90
N GLU A 219 5.42 -16.22 -2.05
CA GLU A 219 6.05 -17.55 -2.12
C GLU A 219 5.65 -18.45 -0.95
N GLU A 220 5.58 -17.89 0.27
CA GLU A 220 5.15 -18.62 1.46
C GLU A 220 3.71 -19.08 1.38
N THR A 221 2.79 -18.18 0.98
CA THR A 221 1.37 -18.49 0.80
C THR A 221 1.18 -19.52 -0.31
N THR A 222 1.92 -19.39 -1.41
CA THR A 222 1.93 -20.37 -2.51
C THR A 222 2.36 -21.74 -2.02
N ALA A 223 3.44 -21.82 -1.23
CA ALA A 223 3.92 -23.08 -0.66
C ALA A 223 2.88 -23.72 0.29
N GLN A 224 2.14 -22.92 1.08
CA GLN A 224 1.05 -23.41 1.92
C GLN A 224 -0.12 -23.98 1.10
N ILE A 225 -0.48 -23.31 -0.01
CA ILE A 225 -1.53 -23.79 -0.92
C ILE A 225 -1.11 -25.13 -1.54
N VAL A 226 0.11 -25.22 -2.06
CA VAL A 226 0.64 -26.43 -2.66
C VAL A 226 0.67 -27.58 -1.67
N ALA A 227 1.20 -27.35 -0.46
CA ALA A 227 1.23 -28.35 0.60
C ALA A 227 -0.19 -28.84 0.98
N ALA A 228 -1.18 -27.94 0.99
CA ALA A 228 -2.57 -28.30 1.27
C ALA A 228 -3.23 -29.09 0.13
N LEU A 229 -2.88 -28.80 -1.13
CA LEU A 229 -3.39 -29.52 -2.30
C LEU A 229 -2.82 -30.94 -2.36
N GLU A 230 -1.51 -31.11 -2.19
CA GLU A 230 -0.81 -32.38 -2.32
C GLU A 230 -0.83 -33.25 -1.04
N GLY A 231 -1.12 -32.63 0.13
CA GLY A 231 -1.04 -33.29 1.43
C GLY A 231 -2.21 -34.22 1.79
N GLY A 232 -3.12 -34.47 0.84
CA GLY A 232 -4.28 -35.32 1.06
C GLY A 232 -4.09 -36.80 0.71
N PRO A 233 -4.99 -37.67 1.19
CA PRO A 233 -4.99 -39.09 0.87
C PRO A 233 -5.29 -39.36 -0.61
N GLU A 234 -5.86 -38.39 -1.32
CA GLU A 234 -6.27 -38.45 -2.73
C GLU A 234 -5.08 -38.54 -3.68
N LYS A 235 -3.86 -38.23 -3.19
CA LYS A 235 -2.59 -38.24 -3.93
C LYS A 235 -2.61 -37.33 -5.16
N PHE A 236 -3.28 -36.19 -5.06
CA PHE A 236 -3.24 -35.16 -6.09
C PHE A 236 -1.82 -34.62 -6.28
N ARG A 237 -1.48 -34.30 -7.53
CA ARG A 237 -0.22 -33.66 -7.91
C ARG A 237 -0.52 -32.32 -8.54
N LEU A 238 0.20 -31.30 -8.15
CA LEU A 238 0.07 -30.00 -8.78
C LEU A 238 0.74 -30.02 -10.17
N ILE A 239 -0.02 -29.66 -11.22
CA ILE A 239 0.52 -29.46 -12.58
C ILE A 239 0.90 -27.99 -12.76
N HIS A 240 -0.01 -27.05 -12.45
CA HIS A 240 0.29 -25.63 -12.37
C HIS A 240 -0.64 -24.94 -11.38
N LEU A 241 -0.22 -23.78 -10.87
CA LEU A 241 -0.99 -22.95 -9.94
C LEU A 241 -0.89 -21.49 -10.37
N ARG A 242 -2.03 -20.84 -10.46
CA ARG A 242 -2.13 -19.39 -10.65
C ARG A 242 -2.94 -18.78 -9.54
N THR A 243 -2.42 -17.74 -8.94
CA THR A 243 -3.11 -17.02 -7.87
C THR A 243 -3.20 -15.54 -8.23
N SER A 244 -4.25 -14.86 -7.78
CA SER A 244 -4.40 -13.43 -7.97
C SER A 244 -5.15 -12.82 -6.79
N HIS A 245 -4.59 -11.76 -6.20
CA HIS A 245 -5.32 -10.95 -5.24
C HIS A 245 -6.44 -10.18 -5.93
N ILE A 246 -7.69 -10.51 -5.61
CA ILE A 246 -8.90 -9.79 -6.04
C ILE A 246 -9.38 -8.78 -4.99
N GLY A 247 -8.60 -8.65 -3.94
CA GLY A 247 -8.73 -7.73 -2.84
C GLY A 247 -7.71 -8.07 -1.76
N PRO A 248 -7.48 -7.19 -0.76
CA PRO A 248 -6.54 -7.45 0.33
C PRO A 248 -6.86 -8.73 1.11
N ASP A 249 -8.14 -8.99 1.31
CA ASP A 249 -8.66 -10.09 2.12
C ASP A 249 -9.23 -11.23 1.24
N ASN A 250 -8.96 -11.22 -0.08
CA ASN A 250 -9.52 -12.21 -1.00
C ASN A 250 -8.50 -12.61 -2.09
N LEU A 251 -8.15 -13.89 -2.11
CA LEU A 251 -7.24 -14.50 -3.06
C LEU A 251 -8.00 -15.49 -3.96
N LEU A 252 -7.88 -15.30 -5.26
CA LEU A 252 -8.27 -16.27 -6.27
C LEU A 252 -7.16 -17.32 -6.41
N VAL A 253 -7.53 -18.58 -6.33
CA VAL A 253 -6.66 -19.74 -6.54
C VAL A 253 -7.22 -20.53 -7.71
N ALA A 254 -6.45 -20.66 -8.77
CA ALA A 254 -6.77 -21.48 -9.94
C ALA A 254 -5.63 -22.48 -10.16
N GLY A 255 -5.91 -23.76 -10.00
CA GLY A 255 -4.92 -24.82 -10.09
C GLY A 255 -5.34 -25.95 -11.02
N LYS A 256 -4.40 -26.49 -11.79
CA LYS A 256 -4.56 -27.74 -12.49
C LYS A 256 -3.90 -28.85 -11.69
N ILE A 257 -4.68 -29.88 -11.35
CA ILE A 257 -4.23 -30.98 -10.50
C ILE A 257 -4.24 -32.28 -11.28
N GLY A 258 -3.13 -33.01 -11.22
CA GLY A 258 -3.04 -34.37 -11.72
C GLY A 258 -3.68 -35.36 -10.77
N VAL A 259 -4.61 -36.15 -11.27
CA VAL A 259 -5.36 -37.15 -10.50
C VAL A 259 -5.05 -38.54 -10.99
N PRO A 260 -5.12 -39.60 -10.13
CA PRO A 260 -5.04 -40.98 -10.57
C PRO A 260 -6.15 -41.34 -11.57
N ALA A 261 -5.81 -42.11 -12.60
CA ALA A 261 -6.74 -42.47 -13.68
C ALA A 261 -7.89 -43.39 -13.23
N GLU A 262 -7.71 -44.06 -12.09
CA GLU A 262 -8.65 -45.05 -11.56
C GLU A 262 -9.74 -44.43 -10.67
N LEU A 263 -9.68 -43.14 -10.40
CA LEU A 263 -10.68 -42.47 -9.55
C LEU A 263 -12.04 -42.44 -10.24
N THR A 264 -13.07 -42.79 -9.48
CA THR A 264 -14.44 -42.54 -9.93
C THR A 264 -14.79 -41.06 -9.89
N ALA A 265 -15.78 -40.62 -10.66
CA ALA A 265 -16.23 -39.24 -10.62
C ALA A 265 -16.69 -38.82 -9.21
N ALA A 266 -17.25 -39.72 -8.44
CA ALA A 266 -17.68 -39.47 -7.06
C ALA A 266 -16.47 -39.26 -6.13
N ASP A 267 -15.45 -40.12 -6.24
CA ASP A 267 -14.23 -39.98 -5.43
C ASP A 267 -13.44 -38.72 -5.82
N LEU A 268 -13.41 -38.40 -7.11
CA LEU A 268 -12.78 -37.18 -7.61
C LEU A 268 -13.43 -35.92 -7.04
N THR A 269 -14.76 -35.81 -7.08
CA THR A 269 -15.47 -34.63 -6.53
C THR A 269 -15.28 -34.52 -5.03
N ALA A 270 -15.39 -35.63 -4.29
CA ALA A 270 -15.14 -35.64 -2.85
C ALA A 270 -13.68 -35.24 -2.52
N GLY A 271 -12.72 -35.71 -3.33
CA GLY A 271 -11.31 -35.34 -3.18
C GLY A 271 -11.05 -33.85 -3.43
N ILE A 272 -11.67 -33.27 -4.47
CA ILE A 272 -11.59 -31.83 -4.76
C ILE A 272 -12.15 -31.03 -3.58
N ASP A 273 -13.34 -31.34 -3.09
CA ASP A 273 -13.96 -30.67 -1.94
C ASP A 273 -13.06 -30.73 -0.70
N ALA A 274 -12.45 -31.88 -0.45
CA ALA A 274 -11.51 -32.07 0.66
C ALA A 274 -10.25 -31.23 0.49
N ALA A 275 -9.69 -31.18 -0.72
CA ALA A 275 -8.51 -30.36 -1.05
C ALA A 275 -8.80 -28.88 -0.88
N GLU A 276 -9.93 -28.38 -1.40
CA GLU A 276 -10.36 -27.00 -1.22
C GLU A 276 -10.53 -26.63 0.26
N LYS A 277 -11.12 -27.52 1.06
CA LYS A 277 -11.28 -27.31 2.51
C LYS A 277 -9.93 -27.20 3.21
N ARG A 278 -8.92 -28.00 2.82
CA ARG A 278 -7.56 -27.90 3.37
C ARG A 278 -6.91 -26.59 2.97
N VAL A 279 -7.06 -26.17 1.72
CA VAL A 279 -6.50 -24.87 1.26
C VAL A 279 -7.12 -23.72 2.03
N ARG A 280 -8.44 -23.67 2.21
CA ARG A 280 -9.13 -22.62 3.00
C ARG A 280 -8.70 -22.64 4.47
N ALA A 281 -8.42 -23.82 5.04
CA ALA A 281 -7.92 -23.93 6.41
C ALA A 281 -6.48 -23.41 6.55
N ALA A 282 -5.61 -23.66 5.56
CA ALA A 282 -4.22 -23.21 5.55
C ALA A 282 -4.10 -21.72 5.19
N VAL A 283 -4.92 -21.23 4.26
CA VAL A 283 -4.91 -19.87 3.72
C VAL A 283 -6.34 -19.31 3.73
N PRO A 284 -6.80 -18.71 4.83
CA PRO A 284 -8.18 -18.25 4.97
C PRO A 284 -8.66 -17.24 3.94
N ILE A 285 -7.74 -16.45 3.35
CA ILE A 285 -8.06 -15.49 2.28
C ILE A 285 -8.31 -16.16 0.93
N ALA A 286 -8.02 -17.44 0.75
CA ALA A 286 -8.29 -18.22 -0.46
C ALA A 286 -9.77 -18.64 -0.51
N GLU A 287 -10.67 -17.66 -0.65
CA GLU A 287 -12.10 -17.91 -0.70
C GLU A 287 -12.56 -18.52 -2.02
N THR A 288 -12.00 -18.04 -3.12
CA THR A 288 -12.36 -18.46 -4.48
C THR A 288 -11.31 -19.43 -5.01
N ILE A 289 -11.68 -20.69 -5.11
CA ILE A 289 -10.78 -21.78 -5.55
C ILE A 289 -11.42 -22.47 -6.74
N TYR A 290 -10.67 -22.65 -7.81
CA TYR A 290 -11.03 -23.45 -8.98
C TYR A 290 -9.93 -24.48 -9.21
N LEU A 291 -10.28 -25.77 -9.20
CA LEU A 291 -9.37 -26.86 -9.46
C LEU A 291 -9.83 -27.59 -10.73
N GLU A 292 -8.95 -27.62 -11.73
CA GLU A 292 -9.12 -28.36 -12.98
C GLU A 292 -8.43 -29.71 -12.85
N PRO A 293 -9.17 -30.84 -12.81
CA PRO A 293 -8.55 -32.16 -12.77
C PRO A 293 -8.07 -32.59 -14.15
N ASP A 294 -6.88 -33.21 -14.22
CA ASP A 294 -6.35 -33.89 -15.40
C ASP A 294 -5.73 -35.23 -14.99
N ILE A 295 -5.67 -36.19 -15.90
CA ILE A 295 -4.94 -37.44 -15.63
C ILE A 295 -3.45 -37.14 -15.58
N TYR A 296 -2.81 -37.45 -14.43
CA TYR A 296 -1.40 -37.15 -14.24
C TYR A 296 -0.52 -37.93 -15.24
N ARG A 297 0.37 -37.19 -15.91
CA ARG A 297 1.42 -37.73 -16.79
C ARG A 297 2.76 -37.16 -16.36
N PRO A 298 3.80 -37.97 -16.09
CA PRO A 298 5.11 -37.45 -15.72
C PRO A 298 5.67 -36.44 -16.75
N GLY A 299 6.17 -35.31 -16.29
CA GLY A 299 6.72 -34.24 -17.15
C GLY A 299 5.68 -33.24 -17.70
N GLN A 300 4.48 -33.25 -17.14
CA GLN A 300 3.41 -32.28 -17.47
C GLN A 300 3.51 -30.96 -16.73
N GLU A 301 4.38 -30.90 -15.72
CA GLU A 301 4.59 -29.67 -14.93
C GLU A 301 5.08 -28.55 -15.85
N ASP A 302 4.47 -27.38 -15.81
CA ASP A 302 4.89 -26.21 -16.59
C ASP A 302 6.21 -25.66 -16.01
N PRO A 303 7.36 -25.85 -16.70
CA PRO A 303 8.65 -25.39 -16.19
C PRO A 303 8.76 -23.86 -16.12
N LEU A 304 7.85 -23.13 -16.77
CA LEU A 304 7.74 -21.66 -16.73
C LEU A 304 6.77 -21.19 -15.66
N ASP A 305 6.07 -22.10 -14.97
CA ASP A 305 5.16 -21.72 -13.88
C ASP A 305 5.97 -21.32 -12.64
N PRO A 306 5.86 -20.05 -12.18
CA PRO A 306 6.55 -19.58 -10.96
C PRO A 306 6.23 -20.42 -9.73
N SER A 307 5.06 -21.07 -9.66
CA SER A 307 4.67 -21.92 -8.54
C SER A 307 5.49 -23.20 -8.44
N VAL A 308 5.87 -23.78 -9.57
CA VAL A 308 6.74 -24.97 -9.63
C VAL A 308 8.14 -24.63 -9.11
N ALA A 309 8.68 -23.47 -9.50
CA ALA A 309 9.97 -22.98 -8.99
C ALA A 309 9.98 -22.73 -7.47
N VAL A 310 8.85 -22.34 -6.88
CA VAL A 310 8.69 -22.17 -5.43
C VAL A 310 8.73 -23.52 -4.70
N VAL A 311 8.07 -24.53 -5.25
CA VAL A 311 8.06 -25.90 -4.69
C VAL A 311 9.47 -26.49 -4.69
N GLU A 312 10.19 -26.39 -5.79
CA GLU A 312 11.58 -26.89 -5.88
C GLU A 312 12.53 -26.19 -4.89
N ARG A 313 12.39 -24.88 -4.68
CA ARG A 313 13.20 -24.15 -3.68
C ARG A 313 12.84 -24.54 -2.24
N SER A 314 11.58 -24.78 -1.96
CA SER A 314 11.11 -25.20 -0.63
C SER A 314 11.60 -26.60 -0.27
N THR A 315 11.63 -27.51 -1.22
CA THR A 315 12.11 -28.90 -1.03
C THR A 315 13.64 -29.01 -0.94
N ARG A 316 14.38 -28.04 -1.53
CA ARG A 316 15.86 -28.00 -1.52
C ARG A 316 16.46 -27.27 -0.32
N ARG A 317 15.68 -26.64 0.58
CA ARG A 317 16.25 -26.06 1.82
C ARG A 317 16.82 -27.18 2.70
N PRO A 318 18.13 -27.17 3.04
CA PRO A 318 18.72 -28.19 3.87
C PRO A 318 18.06 -28.17 5.25
N ARG A 319 17.58 -29.32 5.70
CA ARG A 319 17.19 -29.54 7.10
C ARG A 319 18.34 -29.08 7.97
N PHE A 320 18.13 -28.07 8.78
CA PHE A 320 19.09 -27.63 9.79
C PHE A 320 19.48 -28.85 10.63
N ARG A 321 20.71 -29.31 10.47
CA ARG A 321 21.31 -30.33 11.34
C ARG A 321 21.34 -29.73 12.75
N SER A 322 20.49 -30.22 13.63
CA SER A 322 20.65 -30.03 15.05
C SER A 322 21.99 -30.65 15.46
N SER A 323 23.04 -29.85 15.62
CA SER A 323 24.25 -30.26 16.27
C SER A 323 23.94 -30.46 17.75
N ARG A 324 23.65 -31.70 18.13
CA ARG A 324 23.83 -32.13 19.53
C ARG A 324 25.32 -31.96 19.82
N ARG A 325 25.66 -31.02 20.67
CA ARG A 325 26.91 -31.04 21.41
C ARG A 325 26.73 -31.99 22.58
N SER A 326 27.49 -33.05 22.54
CA SER A 326 27.87 -33.86 23.72
C SER A 326 28.72 -33.05 24.67
#